data_0b6af991922f3220771786ea17307250
#
_entry.id   0b6af991922f3220771786ea17307250
#
_cell.length_a   1.000
_cell.length_b   1.000
_cell.length_c   1.000
_cell.angle_alpha   90.00
_cell.angle_beta   90.00
_cell.angle_gamma   90.00
#
_symmetry.space_group_name_H-M   'P 1'
#
loop_
_entity.id
_entity.type
_entity.pdbx_description
1 polymer ?
#
loop_
_entity_poly.entity_id
_entity_poly.type
_entity_poly.pdbx_seq_one_letter_code
_entity_poly.pdbx_strand_id
1 'polypeptide(L)'
;MVVSSTDVIWHDLECGSYRADLPLWRQLAERHGDPILDIGAGSGRVALDLARAGHRVTALDLDPELLGALQRGAGEEQVETVCADARSFELDRHDFALCLVPMQTLQLLSDTTERATFLRCALAHLRPGGLLACAIVTELDPFDVADGSPGPTPEMAHIGEILYVSQAESVRVLPERIVIERSRRIVSFDARDPNYAGSADTSNDESADERNVIELARVSPAELEREGTEVGFHPERALAIEPTDEHVGSVVVMLRA
;
A
#
# COMPACT_ATOMS: atom_id res chain seq x y z
N MET A 1 -15.36 10.92 -19.44
CA MET A 1 -14.94 10.59 -18.07
C MET A 1 -14.58 9.11 -18.09
N VAL A 2 -13.29 8.75 -17.95
CA VAL A 2 -12.89 7.33 -17.91
C VAL A 2 -13.31 6.83 -16.53
N VAL A 3 -14.19 5.82 -16.48
CA VAL A 3 -14.60 5.17 -15.24
C VAL A 3 -13.38 4.34 -14.79
N SER A 4 -12.86 4.60 -13.61
CA SER A 4 -11.85 3.73 -12.98
C SER A 4 -12.46 2.35 -12.76
N SER A 5 -11.64 1.30 -12.87
CA SER A 5 -12.11 -0.02 -12.48
C SER A 5 -12.47 -0.05 -10.99
N THR A 6 -13.32 -0.97 -10.62
CA THR A 6 -13.76 -1.14 -9.23
C THR A 6 -12.59 -1.41 -8.29
N ASP A 7 -11.58 -2.15 -8.74
CA ASP A 7 -10.38 -2.47 -7.96
C ASP A 7 -9.54 -1.22 -7.66
N VAL A 8 -9.39 -0.32 -8.63
CA VAL A 8 -8.73 0.98 -8.41
C VAL A 8 -9.49 1.82 -7.37
N ILE A 9 -10.82 1.81 -7.44
CA ILE A 9 -11.65 2.56 -6.48
C ILE A 9 -11.46 2.02 -5.06
N TRP A 10 -11.48 0.70 -4.89
CA TRP A 10 -11.24 0.07 -3.60
C TRP A 10 -9.84 0.35 -3.07
N HIS A 11 -8.82 0.22 -3.91
CA HIS A 11 -7.45 0.53 -3.53
C HIS A 11 -7.31 1.99 -3.08
N ASP A 12 -7.86 2.94 -3.83
CA ASP A 12 -7.78 4.36 -3.51
C ASP A 12 -8.55 4.70 -2.23
N LEU A 13 -9.68 4.05 -2.00
CA LEU A 13 -10.49 4.21 -0.80
C LEU A 13 -9.74 3.72 0.44
N GLU A 14 -9.13 2.53 0.37
CA GLU A 14 -8.49 1.85 1.50
C GLU A 14 -7.05 2.31 1.77
N CYS A 15 -6.34 2.82 0.76
CA CYS A 15 -4.92 3.20 0.87
C CYS A 15 -4.66 4.67 0.53
N GLY A 16 -5.48 5.25 -0.35
CA GLY A 16 -5.20 6.56 -0.95
C GLY A 16 -5.28 7.75 0.00
N SER A 17 -6.01 7.65 1.11
CA SER A 17 -6.14 8.72 2.12
C SER A 17 -4.93 8.84 3.05
N TYR A 18 -4.13 7.79 3.19
CA TYR A 18 -2.98 7.77 4.09
C TYR A 18 -1.89 8.75 3.66
N ARG A 19 -1.49 9.66 4.55
CA ARG A 19 -0.52 10.73 4.29
C ARG A 19 0.60 10.83 5.32
N ALA A 20 0.49 10.12 6.45
CA ALA A 20 1.42 10.27 7.56
C ALA A 20 2.86 9.84 7.23
N ASP A 21 3.04 8.97 6.25
CA ASP A 21 4.34 8.47 5.80
C ASP A 21 5.02 9.37 4.73
N LEU A 22 4.26 10.19 3.99
CA LEU A 22 4.81 10.99 2.90
C LEU A 22 5.97 11.91 3.30
N PRO A 23 5.95 12.59 4.46
CA PRO A 23 7.10 13.39 4.89
C PRO A 23 8.40 12.59 5.01
N LEU A 24 8.31 11.33 5.49
CA LEU A 24 9.47 10.46 5.60
C LEU A 24 10.01 10.06 4.23
N TRP A 25 9.14 9.68 3.30
CA TRP A 25 9.55 9.30 1.94
C TRP A 25 10.21 10.47 1.21
N ARG A 26 9.68 11.69 1.33
CA ARG A 26 10.31 12.91 0.80
C ARG A 26 11.68 13.15 1.41
N GLN A 27 11.81 13.05 2.74
CA GLN A 27 13.09 13.21 3.43
C GLN A 27 14.14 12.19 2.94
N LEU A 28 13.75 10.93 2.73
CA LEU A 28 14.63 9.91 2.19
C LEU A 28 15.03 10.21 0.74
N ALA A 29 14.07 10.64 -0.08
CA ALA A 29 14.32 11.04 -1.47
C ALA A 29 15.29 12.22 -1.57
N GLU A 30 15.08 13.27 -0.79
CA GLU A 30 15.99 14.43 -0.71
C GLU A 30 17.39 14.03 -0.26
N ARG A 31 17.51 13.12 0.71
CA ARG A 31 18.79 12.69 1.27
C ARG A 31 19.59 11.76 0.36
N HIS A 32 18.93 10.85 -0.36
CA HIS A 32 19.59 9.81 -1.14
C HIS A 32 19.62 10.13 -2.64
N GLY A 33 18.74 11.01 -3.11
CA GLY A 33 18.64 11.45 -4.50
C GLY A 33 18.04 10.41 -5.42
N ASP A 34 18.22 10.64 -6.69
CA ASP A 34 17.65 9.86 -7.79
C ASP A 34 18.63 8.84 -8.39
N PRO A 35 18.13 7.86 -9.13
CA PRO A 35 16.72 7.53 -9.36
C PRO A 35 16.09 6.74 -8.20
N ILE A 36 14.76 6.82 -8.09
CA ILE A 36 13.97 6.17 -7.04
C ILE A 36 13.13 5.05 -7.65
N LEU A 37 13.07 3.89 -6.99
CA LEU A 37 12.17 2.79 -7.30
C LEU A 37 11.13 2.69 -6.18
N ASP A 38 9.85 2.84 -6.52
CA ASP A 38 8.71 2.64 -5.63
C ASP A 38 8.08 1.28 -5.92
N ILE A 39 8.17 0.33 -4.98
CA ILE A 39 7.75 -1.06 -5.14
C ILE A 39 6.43 -1.28 -4.42
N GLY A 40 5.44 -1.84 -5.14
CA GLY A 40 4.04 -1.88 -4.71
C GLY A 40 3.43 -0.49 -4.77
N ALA A 41 3.68 0.22 -5.87
CA ALA A 41 3.32 1.62 -6.02
C ALA A 41 1.80 1.86 -6.08
N GLY A 42 1.01 0.83 -6.43
CA GLY A 42 -0.43 0.92 -6.57
C GLY A 42 -0.84 2.01 -7.55
N SER A 43 -1.83 2.81 -7.18
CA SER A 43 -2.30 3.98 -7.96
C SER A 43 -1.37 5.21 -7.85
N GLY A 44 -0.22 5.07 -7.19
CA GLY A 44 0.85 6.06 -7.21
C GLY A 44 0.88 7.05 -6.05
N ARG A 45 0.32 6.74 -4.90
CA ARG A 45 0.26 7.63 -3.73
C ARG A 45 1.62 8.22 -3.34
N VAL A 46 2.68 7.39 -3.31
CA VAL A 46 4.05 7.83 -3.01
C VAL A 46 4.77 8.27 -4.29
N ALA A 47 4.71 7.47 -5.34
CA ALA A 47 5.38 7.76 -6.62
C ALA A 47 5.01 9.15 -7.17
N LEU A 48 3.72 9.49 -7.22
CA LEU A 48 3.25 10.79 -7.70
C LEU A 48 3.64 11.96 -6.79
N ASP A 49 3.66 11.71 -5.48
CA ASP A 49 4.07 12.72 -4.52
C ASP A 49 5.55 13.09 -4.70
N LEU A 50 6.42 12.09 -4.87
CA LEU A 50 7.84 12.29 -5.12
C LEU A 50 8.11 12.89 -6.52
N ALA A 51 7.38 12.46 -7.54
CA ALA A 51 7.50 13.02 -8.89
C ALA A 51 7.13 14.51 -8.91
N ARG A 52 6.06 14.92 -8.22
CA ARG A 52 5.69 16.33 -8.04
C ARG A 52 6.72 17.14 -7.27
N ALA A 53 7.50 16.50 -6.41
CA ALA A 53 8.66 17.11 -5.75
C ALA A 53 9.91 17.22 -6.66
N GLY A 54 9.82 16.71 -7.91
CA GLY A 54 10.87 16.80 -8.91
C GLY A 54 11.82 15.59 -8.98
N HIS A 55 11.49 14.49 -8.29
CA HIS A 55 12.27 13.26 -8.32
C HIS A 55 11.94 12.40 -9.55
N ARG A 56 12.94 11.64 -10.02
CA ARG A 56 12.79 10.63 -11.07
C ARG A 56 12.37 9.31 -10.46
N VAL A 57 11.13 8.91 -10.68
CA VAL A 57 10.52 7.74 -10.06
C VAL A 57 10.19 6.69 -11.11
N THR A 58 10.61 5.45 -10.84
CA THR A 58 10.09 4.24 -11.48
C THR A 58 9.15 3.57 -10.48
N ALA A 59 7.90 3.37 -10.86
CA ALA A 59 6.84 2.78 -10.06
C ALA A 59 6.57 1.35 -10.53
N LEU A 60 6.74 0.38 -9.64
CA LEU A 60 6.54 -1.03 -9.91
C LEU A 60 5.33 -1.55 -9.13
N ASP A 61 4.42 -2.22 -9.81
CA ASP A 61 3.30 -2.93 -9.20
C ASP A 61 2.94 -4.18 -10.01
N LEU A 62 2.27 -5.13 -9.38
CA LEU A 62 1.77 -6.33 -10.05
C LEU A 62 0.49 -6.06 -10.83
N ASP A 63 -0.28 -5.04 -10.43
CA ASP A 63 -1.59 -4.73 -10.98
C ASP A 63 -1.50 -3.65 -12.10
N PRO A 64 -1.75 -4.03 -13.37
CA PRO A 64 -1.69 -3.10 -14.49
C PRO A 64 -2.78 -2.02 -14.46
N GLU A 65 -3.92 -2.26 -13.78
CA GLU A 65 -5.01 -1.28 -13.69
C GLU A 65 -4.66 -0.17 -12.71
N LEU A 66 -4.02 -0.53 -11.58
CA LEU A 66 -3.48 0.45 -10.63
C LEU A 66 -2.40 1.31 -11.29
N LEU A 67 -1.45 0.69 -12.01
CA LEU A 67 -0.45 1.44 -12.78
C LEU A 67 -1.07 2.32 -13.86
N GLY A 68 -2.14 1.87 -14.51
CA GLY A 68 -2.90 2.68 -15.44
C GLY A 68 -3.56 3.89 -14.78
N ALA A 69 -4.04 3.75 -13.54
CA ALA A 69 -4.56 4.87 -12.73
C ALA A 69 -3.44 5.84 -12.35
N LEU A 70 -2.28 5.32 -11.93
CA LEU A 70 -1.08 6.10 -11.65
C LEU A 70 -0.69 6.95 -12.86
N GLN A 71 -0.58 6.36 -14.06
CA GLN A 71 -0.23 7.09 -15.28
C GLN A 71 -1.23 8.21 -15.62
N ARG A 72 -2.53 7.97 -15.39
CA ARG A 72 -3.54 9.03 -15.56
C ARG A 72 -3.40 10.15 -14.51
N GLY A 73 -3.00 9.81 -13.30
CA GLY A 73 -2.75 10.75 -12.20
C GLY A 73 -1.45 11.55 -12.32
N ALA A 74 -0.49 11.05 -13.11
CA ALA A 74 0.81 11.67 -13.29
C ALA A 74 0.73 13.01 -14.06
N GLY A 75 -0.24 13.16 -14.98
CA GLY A 75 -0.37 14.39 -15.75
C GLY A 75 0.87 14.65 -16.61
N GLU A 76 1.59 15.74 -16.31
CA GLU A 76 2.83 16.12 -17.01
C GLU A 76 4.09 15.55 -16.31
N GLU A 77 3.97 15.02 -15.09
CA GLU A 77 5.08 14.40 -14.40
C GLU A 77 5.48 13.09 -15.07
N GLN A 78 6.79 12.88 -15.20
CA GLN A 78 7.33 11.67 -15.79
C GLN A 78 7.56 10.62 -14.71
N VAL A 79 6.63 9.67 -14.62
CA VAL A 79 6.79 8.46 -13.83
C VAL A 79 6.84 7.27 -14.77
N GLU A 80 7.94 6.54 -14.74
CA GLU A 80 8.06 5.26 -15.43
C GLU A 80 7.25 4.21 -14.67
N THR A 81 6.41 3.43 -15.34
CA THR A 81 5.62 2.36 -14.72
C THR A 81 6.04 1.00 -15.24
N VAL A 82 6.18 0.05 -14.34
CA VAL A 82 6.57 -1.33 -14.64
C VAL A 82 5.59 -2.29 -13.98
N CYS A 83 4.90 -3.08 -14.82
CA CYS A 83 4.03 -4.14 -14.34
C CYS A 83 4.86 -5.42 -14.14
N ALA A 84 5.20 -5.73 -12.90
CA ALA A 84 6.04 -6.89 -12.58
C ALA A 84 5.84 -7.36 -11.13
N ASP A 85 6.20 -8.61 -10.87
CA ASP A 85 6.25 -9.19 -9.53
C ASP A 85 7.50 -8.71 -8.80
N ALA A 86 7.33 -8.15 -7.61
CA ALA A 86 8.43 -7.68 -6.77
C ALA A 86 9.48 -8.77 -6.45
N ARG A 87 9.12 -10.05 -6.56
CA ARG A 87 10.01 -11.18 -6.33
C ARG A 87 10.92 -11.48 -7.52
N SER A 88 10.59 -11.00 -8.72
CA SER A 88 11.27 -11.42 -9.95
C SER A 88 11.31 -10.37 -11.05
N PHE A 89 11.26 -9.09 -10.68
CA PHE A 89 11.39 -8.03 -11.68
C PHE A 89 12.82 -7.92 -12.22
N GLU A 90 12.92 -7.50 -13.46
CA GLU A 90 14.19 -7.14 -14.10
C GLU A 90 13.98 -5.82 -14.86
N LEU A 91 14.83 -4.85 -14.55
CA LEU A 91 14.83 -3.52 -15.17
C LEU A 91 16.16 -3.29 -15.87
N ASP A 92 16.15 -2.50 -16.93
CA ASP A 92 17.41 -2.10 -17.61
C ASP A 92 18.34 -1.28 -16.70
N ARG A 93 17.75 -0.71 -15.64
CA ARG A 93 18.45 0.16 -14.68
C ARG A 93 18.85 -0.60 -13.41
N HIS A 94 20.14 -0.49 -13.04
CA HIS A 94 20.72 -1.09 -11.84
C HIS A 94 21.46 -0.05 -11.00
N ASP A 95 21.00 1.20 -11.00
CA ASP A 95 21.66 2.33 -10.34
C ASP A 95 20.70 3.13 -9.44
N PHE A 96 19.62 2.50 -8.96
CA PHE A 96 18.70 3.17 -8.06
C PHE A 96 19.42 3.63 -6.79
N ALA A 97 19.20 4.90 -6.45
CA ALA A 97 19.73 5.48 -5.21
C ALA A 97 18.89 5.07 -4.00
N LEU A 98 17.59 4.86 -4.25
CA LEU A 98 16.61 4.59 -3.23
C LEU A 98 15.54 3.64 -3.79
N CYS A 99 15.30 2.54 -3.08
CA CYS A 99 14.13 1.68 -3.28
C CYS A 99 13.21 1.85 -2.07
N LEU A 100 11.95 2.16 -2.31
CA LEU A 100 10.91 2.32 -1.31
C LEU A 100 9.93 1.16 -1.37
N VAL A 101 9.51 0.68 -0.21
CA VAL A 101 8.43 -0.30 -0.06
C VAL A 101 7.47 0.26 0.99
N PRO A 102 6.57 1.17 0.59
CA PRO A 102 5.64 1.83 1.50
C PRO A 102 4.58 0.89 2.06
N MET A 103 3.97 1.29 3.15
CA MET A 103 2.88 0.58 3.83
C MET A 103 3.29 -0.85 4.20
N GLN A 104 2.41 -1.81 4.00
CA GLN A 104 2.62 -3.22 4.33
C GLN A 104 2.98 -4.09 3.11
N THR A 105 3.41 -3.48 1.99
CA THR A 105 3.69 -4.19 0.74
C THR A 105 4.66 -5.36 0.94
N LEU A 106 5.73 -5.18 1.75
CA LEU A 106 6.65 -6.27 2.08
C LEU A 106 5.95 -7.43 2.79
N GLN A 107 4.97 -7.15 3.64
CA GLN A 107 4.26 -8.15 4.44
C GLN A 107 3.25 -8.97 3.63
N LEU A 108 2.98 -8.59 2.38
CA LEU A 108 2.24 -9.42 1.42
C LEU A 108 3.08 -10.63 0.94
N LEU A 109 4.41 -10.59 1.14
CA LEU A 109 5.29 -11.73 0.90
C LEU A 109 5.18 -12.70 2.07
N SER A 110 4.56 -13.84 1.80
CA SER A 110 4.03 -14.75 2.82
C SER A 110 5.07 -15.42 3.70
N ASP A 111 6.29 -15.63 3.17
CA ASP A 111 7.33 -16.39 3.86
C ASP A 111 8.75 -15.80 3.64
N THR A 112 9.71 -16.36 4.35
CA THR A 112 11.12 -15.97 4.28
C THR A 112 11.75 -16.21 2.92
N THR A 113 11.28 -17.18 2.17
CA THR A 113 11.82 -17.51 0.83
C THR A 113 11.41 -16.44 -0.17
N GLU A 114 10.14 -16.03 -0.15
CA GLU A 114 9.64 -14.94 -0.99
C GLU A 114 10.35 -13.62 -0.65
N ARG A 115 10.48 -13.28 0.65
CA ARG A 115 11.20 -12.08 1.07
C ARG A 115 12.69 -12.13 0.69
N ALA A 116 13.36 -13.26 0.86
CA ALA A 116 14.76 -13.39 0.44
C ALA A 116 14.93 -13.25 -1.09
N THR A 117 13.95 -13.70 -1.87
CA THR A 117 13.96 -13.54 -3.32
C THR A 117 13.76 -12.08 -3.71
N PHE A 118 12.78 -11.42 -3.10
CA PHE A 118 12.56 -9.97 -3.23
C PHE A 118 13.81 -9.15 -2.86
N LEU A 119 14.42 -9.44 -1.70
CA LEU A 119 15.61 -8.71 -1.22
C LEU A 119 16.78 -8.84 -2.20
N ARG A 120 17.02 -10.03 -2.79
CA ARG A 120 18.06 -10.21 -3.82
C ARG A 120 17.75 -9.39 -5.07
N CYS A 121 16.47 -9.39 -5.48
CA CYS A 121 16.03 -8.61 -6.63
C CYS A 121 16.23 -7.10 -6.41
N ALA A 122 15.83 -6.59 -5.26
CA ALA A 122 16.03 -5.18 -4.88
C ALA A 122 17.52 -4.82 -4.80
N LEU A 123 18.36 -5.68 -4.20
CA LEU A 123 19.79 -5.46 -4.10
C LEU A 123 20.47 -5.36 -5.49
N ALA A 124 20.05 -6.22 -6.43
CA ALA A 124 20.59 -6.22 -7.78
C ALA A 124 20.32 -4.93 -8.56
N HIS A 125 19.27 -4.18 -8.20
CA HIS A 125 18.88 -2.94 -8.87
C HIS A 125 19.37 -1.67 -8.15
N LEU A 126 19.86 -1.79 -6.92
CA LEU A 126 20.46 -0.67 -6.19
C LEU A 126 21.92 -0.43 -6.63
N ARG A 127 22.30 0.84 -6.71
CA ARG A 127 23.72 1.19 -6.84
C ARG A 127 24.49 0.82 -5.55
N PRO A 128 25.80 0.64 -5.59
CA PRO A 128 26.59 0.51 -4.37
C PRO A 128 26.35 1.70 -3.43
N GLY A 129 26.00 1.42 -2.17
CA GLY A 129 25.59 2.42 -1.19
C GLY A 129 24.17 2.97 -1.38
N GLY A 130 23.37 2.40 -2.27
CA GLY A 130 21.93 2.69 -2.38
C GLY A 130 21.16 2.18 -1.15
N LEU A 131 19.95 2.62 -0.97
CA LEU A 131 19.14 2.31 0.21
C LEU A 131 17.84 1.61 -0.19
N LEU A 132 17.52 0.51 0.48
CA LEU A 132 16.18 -0.08 0.52
C LEU A 132 15.51 0.32 1.84
N ALA A 133 14.30 0.88 1.76
CA ALA A 133 13.52 1.30 2.92
C ALA A 133 12.13 0.64 2.89
N CYS A 134 11.87 -0.27 3.85
CA CYS A 134 10.64 -1.07 3.91
C CYS A 134 9.82 -0.68 5.14
N ALA A 135 8.61 -0.20 4.93
CA ALA A 135 7.66 0.01 6.02
C ALA A 135 6.97 -1.31 6.39
N ILE A 136 6.95 -1.62 7.67
CA ILE A 136 6.22 -2.77 8.22
C ILE A 136 5.40 -2.36 9.43
N VAL A 137 4.25 -2.98 9.59
CA VAL A 137 3.44 -2.89 10.80
C VAL A 137 3.84 -4.04 11.73
N THR A 138 4.15 -3.72 12.99
CA THR A 138 4.58 -4.71 13.98
C THR A 138 3.47 -5.08 14.96
N GLU A 139 2.54 -4.17 15.18
CA GLU A 139 1.45 -4.32 16.13
C GLU A 139 0.14 -3.84 15.51
N LEU A 140 -0.89 -4.65 15.62
CA LEU A 140 -2.27 -4.31 15.30
C LEU A 140 -3.16 -4.81 16.41
N ASP A 141 -4.07 -3.98 16.89
CA ASP A 141 -5.06 -4.38 17.88
C ASP A 141 -6.08 -5.32 17.25
N PRO A 142 -6.24 -6.55 17.75
CA PRO A 142 -7.25 -7.46 17.23
C PRO A 142 -8.65 -6.98 17.62
N PHE A 143 -9.58 -7.11 16.70
CA PHE A 143 -11.01 -6.88 16.93
C PHE A 143 -11.86 -7.76 16.00
N ASP A 144 -13.12 -7.94 16.38
CA ASP A 144 -14.14 -8.59 15.55
C ASP A 144 -15.48 -7.92 15.82
N VAL A 145 -16.09 -7.32 14.79
CA VAL A 145 -17.39 -6.66 14.93
C VAL A 145 -18.51 -7.66 15.25
N ALA A 146 -18.35 -8.93 14.90
CA ALA A 146 -19.29 -9.98 15.24
C ALA A 146 -19.38 -10.26 16.74
N ASP A 147 -18.31 -9.97 17.49
CA ASP A 147 -18.27 -10.06 18.96
C ASP A 147 -18.84 -8.82 19.66
N GLY A 148 -19.36 -7.85 18.90
CA GLY A 148 -19.89 -6.59 19.41
C GLY A 148 -18.84 -5.52 19.70
N SER A 149 -17.60 -5.75 19.29
CA SER A 149 -16.54 -4.74 19.34
C SER A 149 -16.84 -3.62 18.35
N PRO A 150 -16.64 -2.35 18.71
CA PRO A 150 -16.77 -1.26 17.76
C PRO A 150 -15.67 -1.42 16.69
N GLY A 151 -16.08 -1.58 15.43
CA GLY A 151 -15.14 -1.53 14.29
C GLY A 151 -14.68 -0.09 14.03
N PRO A 152 -13.64 0.10 13.21
CA PRO A 152 -13.25 1.42 12.74
C PRO A 152 -14.35 2.03 11.88
N THR A 153 -14.32 3.36 11.73
CA THR A 153 -15.25 4.08 10.85
C THR A 153 -15.12 3.56 9.41
N PRO A 154 -16.24 3.28 8.71
CA PRO A 154 -16.20 2.89 7.30
C PRO A 154 -15.53 3.95 6.44
N GLU A 155 -14.72 3.51 5.50
CA GLU A 155 -14.18 4.35 4.44
C GLU A 155 -15.24 4.45 3.32
N MET A 156 -15.50 5.66 2.84
CA MET A 156 -16.57 5.90 1.86
C MET A 156 -16.15 6.85 0.76
N ALA A 157 -16.56 6.56 -0.48
CA ALA A 157 -16.36 7.44 -1.63
C ALA A 157 -17.62 7.51 -2.50
N HIS A 158 -18.00 8.73 -2.88
CA HIS A 158 -19.05 8.97 -3.87
C HIS A 158 -18.46 9.18 -5.25
N ILE A 159 -18.84 8.35 -6.22
CA ILE A 159 -18.42 8.49 -7.62
C ILE A 159 -19.70 8.52 -8.49
N GLY A 160 -20.08 9.71 -8.91
CA GLY A 160 -21.37 9.92 -9.56
C GLY A 160 -22.54 9.62 -8.62
N GLU A 161 -23.45 8.71 -9.05
CA GLU A 161 -24.60 8.27 -8.27
C GLU A 161 -24.35 6.98 -7.48
N ILE A 162 -23.06 6.59 -7.34
CA ILE A 162 -22.64 5.35 -6.66
C ILE A 162 -21.85 5.70 -5.39
N LEU A 163 -22.23 5.09 -4.28
CA LEU A 163 -21.47 5.11 -3.03
C LEU A 163 -20.71 3.79 -2.87
N TYR A 164 -19.42 3.88 -2.71
CA TYR A 164 -18.55 2.79 -2.34
C TYR A 164 -18.29 2.86 -0.83
N VAL A 165 -18.46 1.74 -0.13
CA VAL A 165 -18.24 1.62 1.32
C VAL A 165 -17.34 0.45 1.59
N SER A 166 -16.19 0.68 2.22
CA SER A 166 -15.29 -0.36 2.74
C SER A 166 -15.29 -0.31 4.27
N GLN A 167 -15.56 -1.45 4.89
CA GLN A 167 -15.59 -1.59 6.35
C GLN A 167 -14.69 -2.72 6.79
N ALA A 168 -13.68 -2.41 7.61
CA ALA A 168 -12.93 -3.47 8.27
C ALA A 168 -13.81 -4.15 9.33
N GLU A 169 -13.97 -5.45 9.22
CA GLU A 169 -14.85 -6.26 10.08
C GLU A 169 -14.07 -7.00 11.16
N SER A 170 -12.88 -7.49 10.83
CA SER A 170 -12.05 -8.14 11.82
C SER A 170 -10.55 -7.98 11.54
N VAL A 171 -9.78 -7.97 12.60
CA VAL A 171 -8.32 -8.13 12.59
C VAL A 171 -7.97 -9.28 13.52
N ARG A 172 -7.39 -10.33 12.97
CA ARG A 172 -6.90 -11.49 13.74
C ARG A 172 -5.39 -11.55 13.69
N VAL A 173 -4.76 -11.52 14.86
CA VAL A 173 -3.31 -11.64 15.00
C VAL A 173 -2.96 -13.08 15.31
N LEU A 174 -2.43 -13.80 14.32
CA LEU A 174 -1.96 -15.17 14.42
C LEU A 174 -0.43 -15.21 14.63
N PRO A 175 0.17 -16.35 15.01
CA PRO A 175 1.61 -16.42 15.27
C PRO A 175 2.49 -15.91 14.10
N GLU A 176 2.14 -16.26 12.87
CA GLU A 176 2.96 -15.97 11.68
C GLU A 176 2.32 -14.94 10.72
N ARG A 177 1.06 -14.57 10.92
CA ARG A 177 0.35 -13.64 10.05
C ARG A 177 -0.70 -12.85 10.79
N ILE A 178 -1.05 -11.71 10.19
CA ILE A 178 -2.22 -10.90 10.55
C ILE A 178 -3.23 -11.08 9.41
N VAL A 179 -4.48 -11.35 9.77
CA VAL A 179 -5.58 -11.48 8.81
C VAL A 179 -6.53 -10.33 9.03
N ILE A 180 -6.73 -9.54 7.99
CA ILE A 180 -7.66 -8.39 7.97
C ILE A 180 -8.82 -8.76 7.05
N GLU A 181 -10.04 -8.73 7.56
CA GLU A 181 -11.25 -8.97 6.78
C GLU A 181 -12.05 -7.68 6.65
N ARG A 182 -12.52 -7.41 5.44
CA ARG A 182 -13.34 -6.25 5.11
C ARG A 182 -14.58 -6.67 4.35
N SER A 183 -15.68 -5.97 4.56
CA SER A 183 -16.81 -5.95 3.64
C SER A 183 -16.71 -4.74 2.72
N ARG A 184 -17.01 -4.94 1.45
CA ARG A 184 -17.07 -3.90 0.42
C ARG A 184 -18.46 -3.87 -0.14
N ARG A 185 -19.11 -2.71 -0.12
CA ARG A 185 -20.47 -2.53 -0.63
C ARG A 185 -20.53 -1.41 -1.66
N ILE A 186 -21.30 -1.66 -2.70
CA ILE A 186 -21.59 -0.68 -3.75
C ILE A 186 -23.09 -0.37 -3.65
N VAL A 187 -23.41 0.88 -3.35
CA VAL A 187 -24.79 1.35 -3.21
C VAL A 187 -25.08 2.34 -4.33
N SER A 188 -26.03 2.02 -5.19
CA SER A 188 -26.49 2.94 -6.23
C SER A 188 -27.68 3.76 -5.71
N PHE A 189 -27.65 5.06 -5.97
CA PHE A 189 -28.74 5.96 -5.59
C PHE A 189 -29.58 6.29 -6.83
N ASP A 190 -30.86 5.98 -6.82
CA ASP A 190 -31.78 6.54 -7.81
C ASP A 190 -32.24 7.93 -7.34
N ALA A 191 -31.64 8.97 -7.91
CA ALA A 191 -32.01 10.36 -7.61
C ALA A 191 -33.47 10.71 -7.93
N ARG A 192 -34.24 9.78 -8.51
CA ARG A 192 -35.65 9.94 -8.86
C ARG A 192 -36.63 9.38 -7.82
N ASP A 193 -36.12 8.71 -6.77
CA ASP A 193 -36.97 8.20 -5.70
C ASP A 193 -37.31 9.32 -4.71
N PRO A 194 -38.58 9.81 -4.68
CA PRO A 194 -39.02 10.87 -3.77
C PRO A 194 -39.04 10.45 -2.29
N ASN A 195 -38.87 9.17 -1.97
CA ASN A 195 -38.80 8.64 -0.60
C ASN A 195 -37.41 8.60 -0.02
N TYR A 196 -36.40 9.07 -0.74
CA TYR A 196 -35.01 9.02 -0.34
C TYR A 196 -34.62 9.95 0.83
N ALA A 197 -35.54 10.57 1.50
CA ALA A 197 -35.27 11.39 2.68
C ALA A 197 -35.02 10.52 3.94
N GLY A 198 -33.87 9.84 3.98
CA GLY A 198 -33.26 9.45 5.25
C GLY A 198 -33.68 8.12 5.89
N SER A 199 -34.28 7.18 5.19
CA SER A 199 -34.49 5.83 5.75
C SER A 199 -33.39 4.88 5.32
N ALA A 200 -32.62 4.40 6.28
CA ALA A 200 -31.66 3.29 6.12
C ALA A 200 -32.42 1.94 5.99
N ASP A 201 -33.43 1.87 5.14
CA ASP A 201 -34.14 0.62 4.88
C ASP A 201 -33.53 -0.03 3.61
N THR A 202 -32.54 -0.87 3.84
CA THR A 202 -31.74 -1.57 2.82
C THR A 202 -32.43 -2.81 2.24
N SER A 203 -33.75 -2.93 2.29
CA SER A 203 -34.46 -4.18 2.00
C SER A 203 -34.70 -4.46 0.50
N ASN A 204 -34.26 -3.60 -0.44
CA ASN A 204 -34.51 -3.80 -1.88
C ASN A 204 -33.36 -3.45 -2.80
N ASP A 205 -32.12 -3.34 -2.32
CA ASP A 205 -30.97 -3.01 -3.14
C ASP A 205 -30.10 -4.26 -3.39
N GLU A 206 -29.82 -4.56 -4.66
CA GLU A 206 -28.83 -5.57 -5.07
C GLU A 206 -27.42 -5.04 -4.74
N SER A 207 -27.16 -4.76 -3.46
CA SER A 207 -25.80 -4.49 -2.97
C SER A 207 -25.08 -5.83 -2.93
N ALA A 208 -24.20 -6.05 -3.88
CA ALA A 208 -23.29 -7.18 -3.80
C ALA A 208 -22.27 -6.87 -2.68
N ASP A 209 -22.50 -7.46 -1.50
CA ASP A 209 -21.49 -7.44 -0.45
C ASP A 209 -20.32 -8.34 -0.88
N GLU A 210 -19.17 -7.73 -1.15
CA GLU A 210 -17.95 -8.43 -1.45
C GLU A 210 -17.09 -8.51 -0.18
N ARG A 211 -16.65 -9.72 0.15
CA ARG A 211 -15.68 -9.93 1.23
C ARG A 211 -14.27 -9.86 0.68
N ASN A 212 -13.47 -8.97 1.23
CA ASN A 212 -12.04 -8.88 0.95
C ASN A 212 -11.23 -9.37 2.16
N VAL A 213 -10.19 -10.16 1.91
CA VAL A 213 -9.28 -10.70 2.94
C VAL A 213 -7.86 -10.40 2.56
N ILE A 214 -7.13 -9.76 3.46
CA ILE A 214 -5.71 -9.46 3.33
C ILE A 214 -4.96 -10.24 4.40
N GLU A 215 -3.94 -10.99 4.00
CA GLU A 215 -3.01 -11.66 4.91
C GLU A 215 -1.66 -10.96 4.86
N LEU A 216 -1.17 -10.52 6.00
CA LEU A 216 0.12 -9.89 6.17
C LEU A 216 1.04 -10.82 6.97
N ALA A 217 2.20 -11.16 6.44
CA ALA A 217 3.21 -11.90 7.19
C ALA A 217 3.64 -11.10 8.43
N ARG A 218 3.75 -11.74 9.57
CA ARG A 218 4.36 -11.13 10.74
C ARG A 218 5.86 -11.22 10.61
N VAL A 219 6.50 -10.08 10.47
CA VAL A 219 7.95 -9.95 10.42
C VAL A 219 8.36 -8.81 11.35
N SER A 220 9.31 -9.08 12.21
CA SER A 220 9.90 -8.05 13.06
C SER A 220 11.02 -7.31 12.33
N PRO A 221 11.35 -6.08 12.76
CA PRO A 221 12.50 -5.36 12.20
C PRO A 221 13.80 -6.19 12.27
N ALA A 222 14.07 -6.85 13.41
CA ALA A 222 15.26 -7.66 13.58
C ALA A 222 15.32 -8.89 12.65
N GLU A 223 14.17 -9.49 12.32
CA GLU A 223 14.09 -10.56 11.33
C GLU A 223 14.39 -10.06 9.94
N LEU A 224 13.79 -8.93 9.54
CA LEU A 224 14.03 -8.35 8.22
C LEU A 224 15.48 -7.86 8.07
N GLU A 225 16.08 -7.28 9.11
CA GLU A 225 17.49 -6.90 9.14
C GLU A 225 18.42 -8.12 8.97
N ARG A 226 18.10 -9.23 9.65
CA ARG A 226 18.84 -10.50 9.48
C ARG A 226 18.70 -11.05 8.05
N GLU A 227 17.46 -11.13 7.53
CA GLU A 227 17.19 -11.58 6.15
C GLU A 227 17.93 -10.71 5.14
N GLY A 228 17.94 -9.39 5.34
CA GLY A 228 18.71 -8.45 4.51
C GLY A 228 20.22 -8.71 4.58
N THR A 229 20.76 -8.96 5.77
CA THR A 229 22.18 -9.26 5.98
C THR A 229 22.60 -10.55 5.28
N GLU A 230 21.77 -11.59 5.33
CA GLU A 230 21.99 -12.86 4.65
C GLU A 230 22.06 -12.71 3.12
N VAL A 231 21.39 -11.71 2.57
CA VAL A 231 21.38 -11.39 1.14
C VAL A 231 22.56 -10.48 0.74
N GLY A 232 23.13 -9.73 1.69
CA GLY A 232 24.27 -8.84 1.45
C GLY A 232 24.03 -7.38 1.76
N PHE A 233 22.88 -7.02 2.30
CA PHE A 233 22.60 -5.68 2.82
C PHE A 233 23.29 -5.43 4.17
N HIS A 234 23.47 -4.17 4.48
CA HIS A 234 23.94 -3.68 5.77
C HIS A 234 22.80 -2.92 6.46
N PRO A 235 22.23 -3.42 7.56
CA PRO A 235 21.18 -2.73 8.30
C PRO A 235 21.65 -1.36 8.81
N GLU A 236 20.79 -0.36 8.69
CA GLU A 236 20.92 0.95 9.31
C GLU A 236 19.86 1.13 10.39
N ARG A 237 19.97 2.23 11.15
CA ARG A 237 18.99 2.54 12.18
C ARG A 237 17.59 2.68 11.55
N ALA A 238 16.66 1.86 12.01
CA ALA A 238 15.26 1.94 11.60
C ALA A 238 14.64 3.29 11.99
N LEU A 239 13.68 3.74 11.20
CA LEU A 239 12.89 4.94 11.44
C LEU A 239 11.47 4.54 11.84
N ALA A 240 10.73 5.49 12.40
CA ALA A 240 9.33 5.29 12.76
C ALA A 240 8.44 6.24 11.97
N ILE A 241 7.27 5.75 11.63
CA ILE A 241 6.13 6.55 11.20
C ILE A 241 5.14 6.49 12.37
N GLU A 242 4.89 7.63 12.99
CA GLU A 242 4.04 7.70 14.16
C GLU A 242 2.59 7.35 13.83
N PRO A 243 1.85 6.73 14.76
CA PRO A 243 0.43 6.47 14.57
C PRO A 243 -0.36 7.77 14.47
N THR A 244 -1.52 7.70 13.83
CA THR A 244 -2.53 8.76 13.80
C THR A 244 -3.82 8.26 14.46
N ASP A 245 -4.84 9.10 14.56
CA ASP A 245 -6.15 8.68 15.10
C ASP A 245 -6.83 7.59 14.22
N GLU A 246 -6.43 7.49 12.94
CA GLU A 246 -7.07 6.59 11.96
C GLU A 246 -6.14 5.44 11.52
N HIS A 247 -4.82 5.57 11.74
CA HIS A 247 -3.85 4.63 11.21
C HIS A 247 -2.82 4.25 12.28
N VAL A 248 -2.49 2.98 12.34
CA VAL A 248 -1.39 2.48 13.18
C VAL A 248 -0.04 2.96 12.65
N GLY A 249 0.91 3.12 13.53
CA GLY A 249 2.29 3.46 13.16
C GLY A 249 3.00 2.32 12.42
N SER A 250 4.13 2.64 11.85
CA SER A 250 4.98 1.66 11.14
C SER A 250 6.44 1.84 11.52
N VAL A 251 7.19 0.74 11.47
CA VAL A 251 8.65 0.77 11.52
C VAL A 251 9.18 0.69 10.10
N VAL A 252 10.10 1.58 9.74
CA VAL A 252 10.77 1.57 8.45
C VAL A 252 12.16 0.98 8.62
N VAL A 253 12.33 -0.25 8.18
CA VAL A 253 13.61 -0.96 8.17
C VAL A 253 14.46 -0.44 7.02
N MET A 254 15.69 -0.09 7.33
CA MET A 254 16.64 0.58 6.44
C MET A 254 17.80 -0.38 6.13
N LEU A 255 18.00 -0.72 4.87
CA LEU A 255 18.99 -1.69 4.40
C LEU A 255 19.88 -1.06 3.33
N ARG A 256 21.19 -0.94 3.60
CA ARG A 256 22.18 -0.35 2.70
C ARG A 256 22.79 -1.42 1.78
N ALA A 257 22.81 -1.16 0.45
CA ALA A 257 23.44 -2.01 -0.56
C ALA A 257 24.98 -1.89 -0.58
#